data_936b5172e7dbeaa6a0a85b06cd32e1eb
#
_entry.id   936b5172e7dbeaa6a0a85b06cd32e1eb
#
_cell.length_a   1.000
_cell.length_b   1.000
_cell.length_c   1.000
_cell.angle_alpha   90.00
_cell.angle_beta   90.00
_cell.angle_gamma   90.00
#
_symmetry.space_group_name_H-M   'P 1'
#
loop_
_entity.id
_entity.type
_entity.pdbx_description
1 polymer ?
#
loop_
_entity_poly.entity_id
_entity_poly.type
_entity_poly.pdbx_seq_one_letter_code
_entity_poly.pdbx_strand_id
1 'polypeptide(L)'
;VHVSLYDDETAGSATWTVPQTHYLEAWGDGTSKSGVMSVVQPLIAPLYADAHSDIEVIGLFATGTEMFGYDMVRATWRQQLSGTFETSWRKVVHDGFLDGSGASTARTSLSSTGVNAAVSGLGLAAVSGTEIVISADTKVFDGRFANNAWLQELPEPTTKVVWENVAKMNPSTAERLGVGSKLDGGRYLTDTVEIEVGQYRVELPVWIQPGMADDSVHVT
;
A
#
# COMPACT_ATOMS: atom_id res chain seq x y z
N VAL A 1 14.91 14.42 -3.00
CA VAL A 1 13.85 14.73 -3.98
C VAL A 1 12.60 13.97 -3.60
N HIS A 2 11.49 14.65 -3.54
CA HIS A 2 10.15 14.08 -3.30
C HIS A 2 9.31 14.23 -4.57
N VAL A 3 8.79 13.13 -5.07
CA VAL A 3 7.90 13.11 -6.25
C VAL A 3 6.53 12.67 -5.75
N SER A 4 5.54 13.54 -5.82
CA SER A 4 4.23 13.29 -5.22
C SER A 4 3.11 14.03 -5.94
N LEU A 5 1.92 13.44 -5.88
CA LEU A 5 0.68 14.09 -6.32
C LEU A 5 0.26 15.25 -5.40
N TYR A 6 0.76 15.26 -4.15
CA TYR A 6 0.35 16.21 -3.12
C TYR A 6 1.56 16.85 -2.46
N ASP A 7 1.38 18.09 -2.03
CA ASP A 7 2.31 18.78 -1.15
C ASP A 7 2.00 18.35 0.30
N ASP A 8 2.62 17.24 0.71
CA ASP A 8 2.42 16.60 1.99
C ASP A 8 3.54 16.92 3.00
N GLU A 9 3.50 16.29 4.17
CA GLU A 9 4.48 16.48 5.24
C GLU A 9 5.90 16.09 4.80
N THR A 10 6.04 15.14 3.88
CA THR A 10 7.33 14.73 3.30
C THR A 10 7.89 15.82 2.41
N ALA A 11 7.04 16.53 1.68
CA ALA A 11 7.45 17.65 0.83
C ALA A 11 8.14 18.75 1.64
N GLY A 12 7.61 19.06 2.85
CA GLY A 12 8.20 20.04 3.77
C GLY A 12 9.60 19.67 4.26
N SER A 13 9.99 18.40 4.21
CA SER A 13 11.30 17.89 4.58
C SER A 13 12.23 17.65 3.38
N ALA A 14 11.73 17.76 2.16
CA ALA A 14 12.49 17.54 0.94
C ALA A 14 13.19 18.81 0.45
N THR A 15 14.39 18.67 -0.11
CA THR A 15 15.09 19.79 -0.78
C THR A 15 14.42 20.19 -2.09
N TRP A 16 13.86 19.19 -2.79
CA TRP A 16 13.17 19.35 -4.06
C TRP A 16 11.86 18.55 -4.03
N THR A 17 10.77 19.20 -4.37
CA THR A 17 9.47 18.57 -4.62
C THR A 17 9.13 18.71 -6.09
N VAL A 18 8.82 17.58 -6.73
CA VAL A 18 8.45 17.50 -8.14
C VAL A 18 6.98 17.07 -8.20
N PRO A 19 6.09 17.86 -8.80
CA PRO A 19 4.71 17.44 -9.02
C PRO A 19 4.65 16.17 -9.87
N GLN A 20 3.95 15.17 -9.36
CA GLN A 20 3.78 13.88 -10.02
C GLN A 20 2.55 13.87 -10.90
N THR A 21 2.63 13.26 -12.08
CA THR A 21 1.43 12.94 -12.86
C THR A 21 0.68 11.76 -12.23
N HIS A 22 -0.63 11.80 -12.30
CA HIS A 22 -1.44 10.64 -11.98
C HIS A 22 -1.25 9.55 -13.06
N TYR A 23 -1.43 8.27 -12.72
CA TYR A 23 -1.28 7.17 -13.68
C TYR A 23 -2.23 7.27 -14.89
N LEU A 24 -3.35 7.99 -14.76
CA LEU A 24 -4.26 8.29 -15.88
C LEU A 24 -3.73 9.37 -16.84
N GLU A 25 -2.65 10.05 -16.47
CA GLU A 25 -2.05 11.16 -17.21
C GLU A 25 -0.71 10.78 -17.85
N ALA A 26 -0.18 9.59 -17.54
CA ALA A 26 1.16 9.20 -17.93
C ALA A 26 1.21 7.84 -18.62
N TRP A 27 2.19 7.69 -19.53
CA TRP A 27 2.57 6.40 -20.07
C TRP A 27 3.35 5.60 -19.05
N GLY A 28 3.07 4.29 -19.01
CA GLY A 28 3.76 3.34 -18.17
C GLY A 28 3.64 1.94 -18.73
N ASP A 29 4.27 1.01 -18.05
CA ASP A 29 4.10 -0.42 -18.30
C ASP A 29 4.29 -1.21 -17.00
N GLY A 30 4.00 -2.48 -17.05
CA GLY A 30 4.20 -3.37 -15.91
C GLY A 30 4.10 -4.83 -16.30
N THR A 31 4.70 -5.65 -15.47
CA THR A 31 4.61 -7.11 -15.59
C THR A 31 3.88 -7.64 -14.37
N SER A 32 2.78 -8.34 -14.60
CA SER A 32 2.02 -8.98 -13.53
C SER A 32 2.83 -10.12 -12.89
N LYS A 33 2.40 -10.55 -11.70
CA LYS A 33 3.01 -11.71 -11.02
C LYS A 33 2.95 -13.00 -11.85
N SER A 34 1.99 -13.11 -12.77
CA SER A 34 1.89 -14.21 -13.73
C SER A 34 2.74 -14.02 -14.99
N GLY A 35 3.55 -12.97 -15.07
CA GLY A 35 4.43 -12.69 -16.20
C GLY A 35 3.77 -11.95 -17.37
N VAL A 36 2.46 -11.64 -17.28
CA VAL A 36 1.78 -10.88 -18.34
C VAL A 36 2.28 -9.45 -18.35
N MET A 37 2.82 -9.03 -19.49
CA MET A 37 3.27 -7.67 -19.74
C MET A 37 2.13 -6.82 -20.26
N SER A 38 1.90 -5.67 -19.61
CA SER A 38 0.83 -4.73 -19.94
C SER A 38 1.37 -3.33 -20.12
N VAL A 39 0.72 -2.56 -21.00
CA VAL A 39 1.02 -1.16 -21.23
C VAL A 39 -0.05 -0.30 -20.55
N VAL A 40 0.37 0.77 -19.89
CA VAL A 40 -0.50 1.79 -19.34
C VAL A 40 -0.49 2.99 -20.26
N GLN A 41 -1.66 3.40 -20.71
CA GLN A 41 -1.84 4.55 -21.61
C GLN A 41 -2.52 5.68 -20.85
N PRO A 42 -2.10 6.94 -21.04
CA PRO A 42 -2.81 8.06 -20.46
C PRO A 42 -4.23 8.17 -21.06
N LEU A 43 -5.21 8.42 -20.22
CA LEU A 43 -6.59 8.72 -20.64
C LEU A 43 -6.81 10.22 -20.88
N ILE A 44 -6.01 11.05 -20.22
CA ILE A 44 -6.05 12.51 -20.31
C ILE A 44 -4.62 13.06 -20.40
N ALA A 45 -4.46 14.26 -20.90
CA ALA A 45 -3.21 15.00 -20.77
C ALA A 45 -2.98 15.38 -19.27
N PRO A 46 -1.72 15.59 -18.86
CA PRO A 46 -1.44 16.09 -17.51
C PRO A 46 -2.23 17.35 -17.20
N LEU A 47 -2.86 17.39 -16.02
CA LEU A 47 -3.64 18.55 -15.56
C LEU A 47 -2.73 19.75 -15.27
N TYR A 48 -1.49 19.48 -14.86
CA TYR A 48 -0.48 20.49 -14.55
C TYR A 48 0.70 20.33 -15.50
N ALA A 49 1.11 21.43 -16.15
CA ALA A 49 2.12 21.43 -17.20
C ALA A 49 3.53 21.07 -16.71
N ASP A 50 3.78 21.25 -15.43
CA ASP A 50 5.06 20.97 -14.74
C ASP A 50 5.06 19.63 -13.99
N ALA A 51 4.02 18.82 -14.17
CA ALA A 51 3.96 17.49 -13.59
C ALA A 51 4.71 16.46 -14.45
N HIS A 52 5.48 15.60 -13.79
CA HIS A 52 6.29 14.57 -14.41
C HIS A 52 5.92 13.18 -13.87
N SER A 53 6.05 12.17 -14.70
CA SER A 53 5.85 10.78 -14.27
C SER A 53 7.09 10.25 -13.52
N ASP A 54 6.89 9.21 -12.70
CA ASP A 54 7.99 8.55 -11.98
C ASP A 54 9.11 8.11 -12.91
N ILE A 55 8.74 7.52 -14.07
CA ILE A 55 9.73 7.01 -15.04
C ILE A 55 10.54 8.15 -15.66
N GLU A 56 9.94 9.31 -15.90
CA GLU A 56 10.62 10.49 -16.43
C GLU A 56 11.64 11.05 -15.43
N VAL A 57 11.22 11.18 -14.17
CA VAL A 57 12.10 11.67 -13.09
C VAL A 57 13.25 10.69 -12.85
N ILE A 58 12.96 9.38 -12.73
CA ILE A 58 13.99 8.35 -12.55
C ILE A 58 14.90 8.29 -13.77
N GLY A 59 14.34 8.38 -14.96
CA GLY A 59 15.08 8.40 -16.22
C GLY A 59 16.06 9.56 -16.31
N LEU A 60 15.64 10.76 -15.90
CA LEU A 60 16.50 11.94 -15.84
C LEU A 60 17.71 11.70 -14.90
N PHE A 61 17.49 11.14 -13.71
CA PHE A 61 18.59 10.83 -12.80
C PHE A 61 19.53 9.73 -13.32
N ALA A 62 18.97 8.74 -14.04
CA ALA A 62 19.75 7.62 -14.56
C ALA A 62 20.60 8.02 -15.79
N THR A 63 20.10 8.90 -16.65
CA THR A 63 20.73 9.20 -17.94
C THR A 63 21.32 10.62 -18.03
N GLY A 64 20.90 11.52 -17.13
CA GLY A 64 21.22 12.95 -17.23
C GLY A 64 20.50 13.67 -18.38
N THR A 65 19.54 13.02 -19.01
CA THR A 65 18.81 13.57 -20.18
C THR A 65 17.32 13.44 -19.95
N GLU A 66 16.59 14.51 -20.20
CA GLU A 66 15.13 14.51 -20.16
C GLU A 66 14.57 13.68 -21.32
N MET A 67 13.65 12.78 -20.99
CA MET A 67 12.99 11.89 -21.93
C MET A 67 11.50 11.83 -21.63
N PHE A 68 10.66 11.78 -22.64
CA PHE A 68 9.22 11.60 -22.46
C PHE A 68 8.86 10.15 -22.13
N GLY A 69 7.93 9.97 -21.23
CA GLY A 69 7.47 8.65 -20.78
C GLY A 69 7.05 7.72 -21.92
N TYR A 70 6.40 8.26 -22.96
CA TYR A 70 6.05 7.52 -24.17
C TYR A 70 7.26 6.88 -24.86
N ASP A 71 8.32 7.66 -25.03
CA ASP A 71 9.53 7.17 -25.71
C ASP A 71 10.28 6.15 -24.86
N MET A 72 10.28 6.33 -23.54
CA MET A 72 10.89 5.39 -22.60
C MET A 72 10.15 4.04 -22.62
N VAL A 73 8.83 4.05 -22.53
CA VAL A 73 8.02 2.83 -22.65
C VAL A 73 8.25 2.15 -23.99
N ARG A 74 8.22 2.87 -25.09
CA ARG A 74 8.51 2.30 -26.42
C ARG A 74 9.91 1.70 -26.51
N ALA A 75 10.91 2.32 -25.90
CA ALA A 75 12.27 1.79 -25.88
C ALA A 75 12.35 0.44 -25.16
N THR A 76 11.66 0.30 -24.04
CA THR A 76 11.50 -0.96 -23.29
C THR A 76 10.82 -2.02 -24.17
N TRP A 77 9.70 -1.68 -24.78
CA TRP A 77 8.91 -2.60 -25.60
C TRP A 77 9.59 -3.03 -26.91
N ARG A 78 10.51 -2.22 -27.43
CA ARG A 78 11.33 -2.65 -28.59
C ARG A 78 12.16 -3.89 -28.35
N GLN A 79 12.51 -4.15 -27.11
CA GLN A 79 13.29 -5.34 -26.70
C GLN A 79 12.40 -6.59 -26.53
N GLN A 80 11.10 -6.39 -26.39
CA GLN A 80 10.14 -7.46 -26.11
C GLN A 80 9.35 -7.89 -27.35
N LEU A 81 9.17 -6.97 -28.30
CA LEU A 81 8.35 -7.21 -29.48
C LEU A 81 9.17 -7.76 -30.65
N SER A 82 8.66 -8.79 -31.30
CA SER A 82 9.21 -9.35 -32.53
C SER A 82 8.52 -8.80 -33.79
N GLY A 83 9.20 -8.96 -34.93
CA GLY A 83 8.68 -8.49 -36.21
C GLY A 83 8.81 -6.99 -36.43
N THR A 84 7.88 -6.40 -37.20
CA THR A 84 7.85 -4.96 -37.42
C THR A 84 7.33 -4.26 -36.17
N PHE A 85 8.20 -3.54 -35.48
CA PHE A 85 7.88 -2.89 -34.19
C PHE A 85 6.58 -2.10 -34.23
N GLU A 86 6.39 -1.23 -35.22
CA GLU A 86 5.20 -0.38 -35.27
C GLU A 86 3.88 -1.15 -35.36
N THR A 87 3.88 -2.27 -36.07
CA THR A 87 2.69 -3.12 -36.18
C THR A 87 2.42 -3.83 -34.86
N SER A 88 3.45 -4.41 -34.27
CA SER A 88 3.34 -5.13 -32.98
C SER A 88 3.01 -4.15 -31.84
N TRP A 89 3.60 -2.95 -31.85
CA TRP A 89 3.32 -1.91 -30.87
C TRP A 89 1.85 -1.47 -30.92
N ARG A 90 1.31 -1.18 -32.12
CA ARG A 90 -0.11 -0.82 -32.27
C ARG A 90 -1.04 -1.92 -31.75
N LYS A 91 -0.68 -3.19 -31.97
CA LYS A 91 -1.46 -4.31 -31.45
C LYS A 91 -1.46 -4.33 -29.92
N VAL A 92 -0.29 -4.20 -29.29
CA VAL A 92 -0.17 -4.18 -27.83
C VAL A 92 -0.92 -2.97 -27.22
N VAL A 93 -0.80 -1.81 -27.82
CA VAL A 93 -1.54 -0.62 -27.38
C VAL A 93 -3.05 -0.81 -27.50
N HIS A 94 -3.52 -1.46 -28.57
CA HIS A 94 -4.94 -1.80 -28.74
C HIS A 94 -5.44 -2.83 -27.73
N ASP A 95 -4.65 -3.89 -27.49
CA ASP A 95 -5.02 -5.00 -26.63
C ASP A 95 -4.77 -4.70 -25.13
N GLY A 96 -3.87 -3.73 -24.83
CA GLY A 96 -3.44 -3.35 -23.49
C GLY A 96 -2.37 -4.26 -22.89
N PHE A 97 -2.05 -5.38 -23.52
CA PHE A 97 -1.07 -6.36 -23.05
C PHE A 97 -0.41 -7.13 -24.20
N LEU A 98 0.70 -7.80 -23.90
CA LEU A 98 1.36 -8.70 -24.85
C LEU A 98 0.81 -10.11 -24.69
N ASP A 99 0.11 -10.57 -25.72
CA ASP A 99 -0.37 -11.95 -25.77
C ASP A 99 0.79 -12.96 -25.74
N GLY A 100 0.62 -14.03 -24.98
CA GLY A 100 1.63 -15.06 -24.81
C GLY A 100 2.82 -14.68 -23.90
N SER A 101 2.85 -13.49 -23.31
CA SER A 101 3.92 -13.09 -22.36
C SER A 101 3.82 -13.76 -21.00
N GLY A 102 2.63 -14.29 -20.63
CA GLY A 102 2.42 -14.94 -19.35
C GLY A 102 3.31 -16.16 -19.15
N ALA A 103 3.72 -16.38 -17.90
CA ALA A 103 4.49 -17.55 -17.52
C ALA A 103 3.70 -18.83 -17.79
N SER A 104 4.40 -19.85 -18.26
CA SER A 104 3.82 -21.18 -18.43
C SER A 104 3.45 -21.77 -17.06
N THR A 105 2.32 -22.52 -17.02
CA THR A 105 1.91 -23.21 -15.80
C THR A 105 2.96 -24.22 -15.36
N ALA A 106 3.58 -23.99 -14.21
CA ALA A 106 4.50 -24.95 -13.62
C ALA A 106 3.71 -26.07 -12.94
N ARG A 107 4.08 -27.32 -13.20
CA ARG A 107 3.61 -28.44 -12.40
C ARG A 107 4.42 -28.47 -11.11
N THR A 108 3.78 -28.18 -10.00
CA THR A 108 4.42 -28.24 -8.69
C THR A 108 3.98 -29.48 -7.94
N SER A 109 4.89 -30.09 -7.21
CA SER A 109 4.59 -31.15 -6.26
C SER A 109 4.98 -30.71 -4.85
N LEU A 110 4.18 -31.12 -3.87
CA LEU A 110 4.47 -30.82 -2.48
C LEU A 110 5.69 -31.64 -2.02
N SER A 111 6.72 -30.94 -1.54
CA SER A 111 7.84 -31.58 -0.84
C SER A 111 7.56 -31.55 0.67
N SER A 112 7.13 -32.65 1.24
CA SER A 112 6.89 -32.75 2.69
C SER A 112 8.16 -32.48 3.51
N THR A 113 9.32 -32.91 3.03
CA THR A 113 10.61 -32.60 3.66
C THR A 113 10.90 -31.10 3.63
N GLY A 114 10.64 -30.42 2.51
CA GLY A 114 10.82 -28.97 2.40
C GLY A 114 9.87 -28.20 3.30
N VAL A 115 8.61 -28.61 3.38
CA VAL A 115 7.62 -28.00 4.28
C VAL A 115 8.04 -28.18 5.74
N ASN A 116 8.40 -29.39 6.16
CA ASN A 116 8.84 -29.63 7.53
C ASN A 116 10.11 -28.83 7.88
N ALA A 117 11.06 -28.72 6.99
CA ALA A 117 12.26 -27.92 7.18
C ALA A 117 11.91 -26.42 7.32
N ALA A 118 11.01 -25.92 6.47
CA ALA A 118 10.54 -24.53 6.55
C ALA A 118 9.80 -24.23 7.85
N VAL A 119 8.89 -25.11 8.28
CA VAL A 119 8.15 -24.97 9.56
C VAL A 119 9.12 -25.02 10.73
N SER A 120 10.08 -25.96 10.75
CA SER A 120 11.09 -26.04 11.81
C SER A 120 12.00 -24.81 11.85
N GLY A 121 12.27 -24.20 10.69
CA GLY A 121 13.07 -22.97 10.56
C GLY A 121 12.35 -21.69 10.95
N LEU A 122 11.03 -21.70 11.09
CA LEU A 122 10.25 -20.50 11.46
C LEU A 122 10.56 -19.98 12.87
N GLY A 123 11.15 -20.82 13.73
CA GLY A 123 11.61 -20.40 15.05
C GLY A 123 10.52 -19.65 15.84
N LEU A 124 9.31 -20.22 15.87
CA LEU A 124 8.20 -19.60 16.60
C LEU A 124 8.59 -19.42 18.06
N ALA A 125 9.08 -18.23 18.40
CA ALA A 125 9.30 -17.86 19.79
C ALA A 125 7.95 -17.88 20.51
N ALA A 126 7.91 -18.44 21.71
CA ALA A 126 6.74 -18.31 22.57
C ALA A 126 6.54 -16.81 22.83
N VAL A 127 5.43 -16.26 22.36
CA VAL A 127 5.05 -14.88 22.64
C VAL A 127 4.70 -14.81 24.12
N SER A 128 5.36 -13.93 24.85
CA SER A 128 5.03 -13.63 26.25
C SER A 128 4.56 -12.18 26.33
N GLY A 129 3.42 -11.94 26.97
CA GLY A 129 2.82 -10.61 27.10
C GLY A 129 1.75 -10.33 26.03
N THR A 130 1.50 -9.06 25.79
CA THR A 130 0.50 -8.61 24.83
C THR A 130 1.11 -8.50 23.43
N GLU A 131 0.50 -9.15 22.47
CA GLU A 131 0.87 -9.07 21.07
C GLU A 131 0.23 -7.84 20.42
N ILE A 132 1.02 -7.07 19.68
CA ILE A 132 0.52 -5.92 18.92
C ILE A 132 0.50 -6.28 17.44
N VAL A 133 -0.69 -6.24 16.85
CA VAL A 133 -0.93 -6.49 15.44
C VAL A 133 -1.15 -5.14 14.75
N ILE A 134 -0.28 -4.79 13.83
CA ILE A 134 -0.38 -3.55 13.04
C ILE A 134 -0.80 -3.92 11.63
N SER A 135 -1.85 -3.29 11.12
CA SER A 135 -2.31 -3.48 9.75
C SER A 135 -2.61 -2.15 9.08
N ALA A 136 -2.64 -2.17 7.74
CA ALA A 136 -3.11 -1.01 7.00
C ALA A 136 -4.59 -0.74 7.28
N ASP A 137 -4.95 0.53 7.42
CA ASP A 137 -6.34 0.96 7.57
C ASP A 137 -7.13 0.68 6.28
N THR A 138 -8.39 0.29 6.42
CA THR A 138 -9.26 -0.03 5.28
C THR A 138 -9.70 1.18 4.48
N LYS A 139 -9.53 2.39 5.01
CA LYS A 139 -9.96 3.67 4.42
C LYS A 139 -8.77 4.47 3.91
N VAL A 140 -7.83 4.76 4.80
CA VAL A 140 -6.68 5.64 4.53
C VAL A 140 -5.37 4.88 4.27
N PHE A 141 -5.42 3.55 4.27
CA PHE A 141 -4.35 2.61 3.99
C PHE A 141 -3.20 2.76 4.99
N ASP A 142 -2.04 3.21 4.55
CA ASP A 142 -0.83 3.46 5.36
C ASP A 142 -0.69 4.94 5.78
N GLY A 143 -1.78 5.69 5.69
CA GLY A 143 -1.83 7.13 5.96
C GLY A 143 -1.71 8.01 4.72
N ARG A 144 -1.32 7.46 3.56
CA ARG A 144 -1.17 8.26 2.32
C ARG A 144 -2.44 8.98 1.89
N PHE A 145 -3.61 8.49 2.31
CA PHE A 145 -4.91 9.10 2.03
C PHE A 145 -5.50 9.82 3.25
N ALA A 146 -4.70 10.06 4.30
CA ALA A 146 -5.16 10.67 5.55
C ALA A 146 -5.73 12.09 5.35
N ASN A 147 -5.25 12.83 4.34
CA ASN A 147 -5.76 14.16 4.01
C ASN A 147 -7.08 14.16 3.22
N ASN A 148 -7.62 12.98 2.89
CA ASN A 148 -8.92 12.87 2.24
C ASN A 148 -10.03 12.80 3.31
N ALA A 149 -10.73 13.92 3.52
CA ALA A 149 -11.79 14.04 4.51
C ALA A 149 -12.93 13.03 4.29
N TRP A 150 -13.27 12.72 3.05
CA TRP A 150 -14.33 11.74 2.76
C TRP A 150 -13.94 10.33 3.19
N LEU A 151 -12.66 9.96 3.02
CA LEU A 151 -12.17 8.68 3.54
C LEU A 151 -12.10 8.67 5.08
N GLN A 152 -11.79 9.80 5.71
CA GLN A 152 -11.84 9.93 7.17
C GLN A 152 -13.25 9.80 7.72
N GLU A 153 -14.26 10.29 7.01
CA GLU A 153 -15.67 10.18 7.38
C GLU A 153 -16.28 8.81 7.06
N LEU A 154 -15.63 7.99 6.22
CA LEU A 154 -16.09 6.66 5.89
C LEU A 154 -15.96 5.75 7.12
N PRO A 155 -17.06 5.12 7.60
CA PRO A 155 -16.99 4.23 8.74
C PRO A 155 -16.12 3.00 8.49
N GLU A 156 -15.25 2.67 9.44
CA GLU A 156 -14.52 1.40 9.41
C GLU A 156 -15.52 0.23 9.38
N PRO A 157 -15.34 -0.78 8.52
CA PRO A 157 -16.37 -1.82 8.28
C PRO A 157 -16.81 -2.59 9.52
N THR A 158 -15.91 -2.79 10.49
CA THR A 158 -16.18 -3.58 11.70
C THR A 158 -16.66 -2.72 12.86
N THR A 159 -15.87 -1.68 13.20
CA THR A 159 -16.09 -0.86 14.39
C THR A 159 -17.08 0.28 14.17
N LYS A 160 -17.24 0.72 12.92
CA LYS A 160 -17.96 1.94 12.51
C LYS A 160 -17.32 3.24 13.00
N VAL A 161 -16.11 3.19 13.50
CA VAL A 161 -15.34 4.37 13.92
C VAL A 161 -14.97 5.20 12.71
N VAL A 162 -15.02 6.50 12.86
CA VAL A 162 -14.63 7.51 11.86
C VAL A 162 -13.62 8.47 12.49
N TRP A 163 -12.75 9.06 11.68
CA TRP A 163 -11.72 10.05 12.06
C TRP A 163 -10.63 9.57 13.02
N GLU A 164 -10.86 8.52 13.77
CA GLU A 164 -9.97 8.04 14.84
C GLU A 164 -9.36 6.69 14.49
N ASN A 165 -8.13 6.48 14.97
CA ASN A 165 -7.55 5.15 15.12
C ASN A 165 -7.80 4.67 16.54
N VAL A 166 -8.03 3.39 16.70
CA VAL A 166 -8.37 2.80 18.02
C VAL A 166 -7.50 1.57 18.29
N ALA A 167 -7.21 1.34 19.55
CA ALA A 167 -6.63 0.10 20.05
C ALA A 167 -7.74 -0.94 20.24
N LYS A 168 -7.90 -1.83 19.26
CA LYS A 168 -8.93 -2.89 19.31
C LYS A 168 -8.43 -4.06 20.14
N MET A 169 -9.24 -4.53 21.07
CA MET A 169 -8.93 -5.70 21.91
C MET A 169 -10.19 -6.43 22.34
N ASN A 170 -10.07 -7.69 22.72
CA ASN A 170 -11.21 -8.43 23.24
C ASN A 170 -11.56 -8.04 24.67
N PRO A 171 -12.77 -8.41 25.18
CA PRO A 171 -13.19 -8.08 26.54
C PRO A 171 -12.25 -8.60 27.63
N SER A 172 -11.71 -9.82 27.50
CA SER A 172 -10.82 -10.40 28.52
C SER A 172 -9.47 -9.67 28.60
N THR A 173 -8.95 -9.24 27.46
CA THR A 173 -7.73 -8.41 27.41
C THR A 173 -7.97 -7.04 28.04
N ALA A 174 -9.11 -6.39 27.72
CA ALA A 174 -9.48 -5.11 28.29
C ALA A 174 -9.65 -5.20 29.83
N GLU A 175 -10.33 -6.24 30.32
CA GLU A 175 -10.49 -6.50 31.77
C GLU A 175 -9.14 -6.69 32.47
N ARG A 176 -8.25 -7.49 31.90
CA ARG A 176 -6.90 -7.70 32.43
C ARG A 176 -6.07 -6.43 32.49
N LEU A 177 -6.20 -5.55 31.48
CA LEU A 177 -5.53 -4.26 31.44
C LEU A 177 -6.21 -3.18 32.29
N GLY A 178 -7.42 -3.48 32.82
CA GLY A 178 -8.19 -2.55 33.64
C GLY A 178 -8.76 -1.35 32.84
N VAL A 179 -8.99 -1.54 31.55
CA VAL A 179 -9.49 -0.50 30.64
C VAL A 179 -10.87 -0.87 30.09
N GLY A 180 -11.65 0.15 29.73
CA GLY A 180 -13.00 -0.08 29.22
C GLY A 180 -13.68 1.18 28.73
N SER A 181 -14.98 1.04 28.50
CA SER A 181 -15.84 2.18 28.17
C SER A 181 -16.98 2.29 29.15
N LYS A 182 -17.39 3.50 29.43
CA LYS A 182 -18.52 3.82 30.33
C LYS A 182 -19.48 4.80 29.65
N LEU A 183 -20.74 4.68 30.02
CA LEU A 183 -21.76 5.66 29.63
C LEU A 183 -21.81 6.74 30.73
N ASP A 184 -21.53 7.98 30.33
CA ASP A 184 -21.59 9.14 31.21
C ASP A 184 -22.34 10.29 30.51
N GLY A 185 -23.41 10.78 31.15
CA GLY A 185 -24.22 11.86 30.61
C GLY A 185 -24.80 11.64 29.21
N GLY A 186 -25.03 10.37 28.81
CA GLY A 186 -25.51 10.01 27.48
C GLY A 186 -24.39 9.92 26.43
N ARG A 187 -23.13 10.03 26.83
CA ARG A 187 -21.95 9.86 25.98
C ARG A 187 -21.18 8.61 26.36
N TYR A 188 -20.70 7.86 25.38
CA TYR A 188 -19.73 6.81 25.63
C TYR A 188 -18.33 7.43 25.74
N LEU A 189 -17.74 7.26 26.91
CA LEU A 189 -16.34 7.62 27.17
C LEU A 189 -15.56 6.32 27.21
N THR A 190 -14.41 6.30 26.56
CA THR A 190 -13.50 5.15 26.58
C THR A 190 -12.16 5.57 27.18
N ASP A 191 -11.51 4.64 27.85
CA ASP A 191 -10.16 4.84 28.34
C ASP A 191 -9.17 4.86 27.17
N THR A 192 -8.00 5.43 27.37
CA THR A 192 -6.87 5.37 26.44
C THR A 192 -5.81 4.39 26.93
N VAL A 193 -5.04 3.85 26.00
CA VAL A 193 -3.87 3.02 26.30
C VAL A 193 -2.65 3.60 25.58
N GLU A 194 -1.52 3.62 26.27
CA GLU A 194 -0.24 3.88 25.66
C GLU A 194 0.34 2.57 25.12
N ILE A 195 0.62 2.53 23.83
CA ILE A 195 1.28 1.42 23.16
C ILE A 195 2.73 1.79 22.96
N GLU A 196 3.64 0.97 23.51
CA GLU A 196 5.07 1.16 23.40
C GLU A 196 5.71 0.00 22.63
N VAL A 197 6.40 0.32 21.54
CA VAL A 197 7.15 -0.64 20.72
C VAL A 197 8.56 -0.09 20.50
N GLY A 198 9.53 -0.61 21.22
CA GLY A 198 10.89 -0.11 21.20
C GLY A 198 10.99 1.35 21.70
N GLN A 199 11.31 2.27 20.81
CA GLN A 199 11.38 3.70 21.14
C GLN A 199 10.10 4.49 20.77
N TYR A 200 9.15 3.83 20.14
CA TYR A 200 7.92 4.48 19.66
C TYR A 200 6.82 4.32 20.68
N ARG A 201 6.07 5.38 20.90
CA ARG A 201 4.93 5.44 21.80
C ARG A 201 3.78 6.11 21.09
N VAL A 202 2.59 5.57 21.27
CA VAL A 202 1.35 6.16 20.79
C VAL A 202 0.23 5.93 21.80
N GLU A 203 -0.55 6.95 22.09
CA GLU A 203 -1.74 6.87 22.91
C GLU A 203 -2.97 6.75 22.01
N LEU A 204 -3.79 5.71 22.24
CA LEU A 204 -4.97 5.44 21.44
C LEU A 204 -6.18 5.14 22.33
N PRO A 205 -7.39 5.55 21.94
CA PRO A 205 -8.62 5.15 22.64
C PRO A 205 -8.88 3.66 22.45
N VAL A 206 -9.40 3.04 23.48
CA VAL A 206 -9.70 1.60 23.51
C VAL A 206 -11.01 1.33 22.79
N TRP A 207 -11.01 0.30 21.93
CA TRP A 207 -12.22 -0.28 21.35
C TRP A 207 -12.33 -1.75 21.72
N ILE A 208 -13.39 -2.10 22.47
CA ILE A 208 -13.64 -3.48 22.86
C ILE A 208 -14.34 -4.20 21.71
N GLN A 209 -13.62 -5.14 21.10
CA GLN A 209 -14.05 -5.92 19.95
C GLN A 209 -14.15 -7.39 20.33
N PRO A 210 -15.36 -7.92 20.57
CA PRO A 210 -15.55 -9.35 20.81
C PRO A 210 -15.08 -10.20 19.61
N GLY A 211 -14.50 -11.38 19.91
CA GLY A 211 -14.04 -12.32 18.87
C GLY A 211 -12.57 -12.16 18.47
N MET A 212 -11.86 -11.21 19.02
CA MET A 212 -10.41 -11.12 18.87
C MET A 212 -9.69 -12.13 19.79
N ALA A 213 -8.45 -12.46 19.46
CA ALA A 213 -7.62 -13.31 20.29
C ALA A 213 -7.32 -12.66 21.65
N ASP A 214 -7.15 -13.50 22.69
CA ASP A 214 -6.69 -13.05 23.98
C ASP A 214 -5.26 -12.50 23.88
N ASP A 215 -4.94 -11.55 24.75
CA ASP A 215 -3.63 -10.92 24.83
C ASP A 215 -3.14 -10.30 23.51
N SER A 216 -4.06 -9.94 22.61
CA SER A 216 -3.74 -9.22 21.39
C SER A 216 -4.42 -7.85 21.34
N VAL A 217 -3.69 -6.86 20.82
CA VAL A 217 -4.17 -5.50 20.55
C VAL A 217 -3.92 -5.22 19.07
N HIS A 218 -4.96 -4.86 18.33
CA HIS A 218 -4.87 -4.53 16.92
C HIS A 218 -5.02 -3.03 16.72
N VAL A 219 -4.11 -2.46 15.93
CA VAL A 219 -4.08 -1.05 15.53
C VAL A 219 -3.91 -0.92 14.01
N THR A 220 -4.35 0.20 13.46
CA THR A 220 -4.25 0.53 12.03
C THR A 220 -3.50 1.83 11.83
#